data_bb4080491569a1213ff07be46277675e
#
_entry.id   bb4080491569a1213ff07be46277675e
#
_cell.length_a   1.000
_cell.length_b   1.000
_cell.length_c   1.000
_cell.angle_alpha   90.00
_cell.angle_beta   90.00
_cell.angle_gamma   90.00
#
_symmetry.space_group_name_H-M   'P 1'
#
loop_
_entity.id
_entity.type
_entity.pdbx_description
1 polymer ?
#
loop_
_entity_poly.entity_id
_entity_poly.type
_entity_poly.pdbx_seq_one_letter_code
_entity_poly.pdbx_strand_id
1 'polypeptide(L)'
;FFQADDGIRDSSTSRGLGDVYKRQHLPVIKVEPIKYDEPDYSQFKGIIFTSSNAIKNLDLNRVDKKIECYCVGSATEKVAKLNGFQNIISAEGNVNNLKELILQNFNPKNGSLLYVSGEIVSSRLDKDLISEGYSLKRLINYTVSSTQEIKEEFRAQLKASIPDIIYVYSENSAKSLLNLLKKYDLLDSWMDTNLMCMGEKASAILNEIKWKKIFLFNSGEEEFLLYKI
;
A
#
# COMPACT_ATOMS: atom_id res chain seq x y z
N PHE A 1 15.29 -5.67 12.20
CA PHE A 1 14.85 -4.54 11.43
C PHE A 1 13.34 -4.28 11.60
N PHE A 2 12.90 -3.06 11.33
CA PHE A 2 11.51 -2.65 11.45
C PHE A 2 10.88 -2.43 10.09
N GLN A 3 9.60 -2.75 10.00
CA GLN A 3 8.79 -2.49 8.83
C GLN A 3 7.63 -1.58 9.23
N ALA A 4 7.60 -0.37 8.70
CA ALA A 4 6.47 0.52 8.80
C ALA A 4 5.49 0.17 7.67
N ASP A 5 4.42 -0.52 7.99
CA ASP A 5 3.48 -1.08 7.02
C ASP A 5 2.07 -0.52 7.14
N ASP A 6 1.38 -0.48 6.02
CA ASP A 6 -0.03 -0.09 5.88
C ASP A 6 -1.00 -1.28 5.91
N GLY A 7 -0.64 -2.34 6.61
CA GLY A 7 -1.48 -3.52 6.85
C GLY A 7 -0.83 -4.79 6.36
N ILE A 8 -0.81 -5.75 7.23
CA ILE A 8 -0.35 -7.13 7.18
C ILE A 8 0.12 -7.58 5.78
N ARG A 9 1.39 -7.31 5.46
CA ARG A 9 2.09 -8.14 4.48
C ARG A 9 2.52 -9.41 5.22
N ASP A 10 1.98 -10.53 4.77
CA ASP A 10 2.27 -11.83 5.31
C ASP A 10 3.80 -12.05 5.30
N SER A 11 4.39 -12.21 6.50
CA SER A 11 5.82 -12.40 6.69
C SER A 11 6.33 -13.77 6.19
N SER A 12 5.49 -14.51 5.46
CA SER A 12 5.78 -15.89 5.03
C SER A 12 6.76 -16.01 3.87
N THR A 13 7.18 -14.92 3.22
CA THR A 13 8.10 -14.97 2.07
C THR A 13 9.59 -14.95 2.42
N SER A 14 9.97 -14.89 3.69
CA SER A 14 11.38 -14.91 4.08
C SER A 14 11.89 -16.30 4.52
N ARG A 15 11.45 -17.36 3.85
CA ARG A 15 12.00 -18.72 4.04
C ARG A 15 13.36 -18.90 3.36
N GLY A 16 14.38 -18.17 3.76
CA GLY A 16 15.69 -18.38 3.14
C GLY A 16 16.86 -17.75 3.86
N LEU A 17 16.60 -16.70 4.62
CA LEU A 17 17.60 -16.08 5.50
C LEU A 17 17.32 -16.60 6.93
N GLY A 18 17.85 -17.75 7.26
CA GLY A 18 17.69 -18.33 8.59
C GLY A 18 18.08 -17.33 9.69
N ASP A 19 17.47 -17.48 10.86
CA ASP A 19 17.66 -16.92 12.23
C ASP A 19 18.54 -15.67 12.49
N VAL A 20 19.12 -15.04 11.46
CA VAL A 20 20.09 -13.93 11.59
C VAL A 20 19.39 -12.58 11.78
N TYR A 21 18.14 -12.41 11.30
CA TYR A 21 17.43 -11.13 11.35
C TYR A 21 16.13 -11.19 12.14
N LYS A 22 16.05 -10.42 13.22
CA LYS A 22 14.80 -10.24 13.97
C LYS A 22 13.95 -9.18 13.28
N ARG A 23 12.81 -9.58 12.73
CA ARG A 23 11.81 -8.67 12.13
C ARG A 23 10.78 -8.23 13.15
N GLN A 24 10.43 -6.94 13.13
CA GLN A 24 9.35 -6.38 13.92
C GLN A 24 8.49 -5.48 13.03
N HIS A 25 7.19 -5.50 13.25
CA HIS A 25 6.24 -4.64 12.56
C HIS A 25 5.83 -3.48 13.45
N LEU A 26 5.98 -2.25 12.95
CA LEU A 26 5.46 -1.04 13.57
C LEU A 26 4.22 -0.60 12.82
N PRO A 27 3.01 -0.81 13.36
CA PRO A 27 1.78 -0.37 12.73
C PRO A 27 1.64 1.14 12.85
N VAL A 28 2.21 1.88 11.91
CA VAL A 28 2.20 3.35 11.89
C VAL A 28 0.91 3.93 11.30
N ILE A 29 0.11 3.11 10.62
CA ILE A 29 -1.19 3.49 10.08
C ILE A 29 -2.25 2.47 10.46
N LYS A 30 -3.50 2.94 10.52
CA LYS A 30 -4.69 2.15 10.79
C LYS A 30 -5.62 2.25 9.60
N VAL A 31 -6.01 1.11 9.06
CA VAL A 31 -7.02 1.01 8.00
C VAL A 31 -8.36 0.67 8.63
N GLU A 32 -9.37 1.48 8.39
CA GLU A 32 -10.71 1.32 8.95
C GLU A 32 -11.74 1.23 7.82
N PRO A 33 -12.66 0.25 7.88
CA PRO A 33 -13.72 0.14 6.89
C PRO A 33 -14.66 1.34 6.98
N ILE A 34 -15.12 1.83 5.84
CA ILE A 34 -16.19 2.82 5.72
C ILE A 34 -17.44 2.08 5.25
N LYS A 35 -18.57 2.35 5.94
CA LYS A 35 -19.87 1.86 5.48
C LYS A 35 -20.24 2.54 4.18
N TYR A 36 -20.65 1.76 3.20
CA TYR A 36 -21.05 2.22 1.88
C TYR A 36 -22.36 1.58 1.47
N ASP A 37 -23.07 2.24 0.54
CA ASP A 37 -24.24 1.66 -0.09
C ASP A 37 -23.80 0.73 -1.21
N GLU A 38 -24.22 -0.54 -1.13
CA GLU A 38 -23.88 -1.53 -2.12
C GLU A 38 -24.44 -1.16 -3.49
N PRO A 39 -23.58 -1.05 -4.52
CA PRO A 39 -24.05 -0.83 -5.87
C PRO A 39 -24.63 -2.12 -6.45
N ASP A 40 -25.44 -1.97 -7.48
CA ASP A 40 -25.76 -3.10 -8.35
C ASP A 40 -24.53 -3.45 -9.19
N TYR A 41 -23.82 -4.52 -8.81
CA TYR A 41 -22.58 -4.94 -9.46
C TYR A 41 -22.78 -5.39 -10.91
N SER A 42 -24.00 -5.79 -11.32
CA SER A 42 -24.29 -6.23 -12.68
C SER A 42 -24.13 -5.14 -13.74
N GLN A 43 -24.16 -3.87 -13.30
CA GLN A 43 -23.99 -2.70 -14.17
C GLN A 43 -22.54 -2.47 -14.61
N PHE A 44 -21.57 -3.10 -13.92
CA PHE A 44 -20.16 -2.90 -14.21
C PHE A 44 -19.57 -4.03 -15.04
N LYS A 45 -18.69 -3.68 -15.96
CA LYS A 45 -17.96 -4.63 -16.83
C LYS A 45 -16.49 -4.74 -16.46
N GLY A 46 -15.99 -3.83 -15.61
CA GLY A 46 -14.66 -3.89 -15.04
C GLY A 46 -14.65 -3.32 -13.62
N ILE A 47 -13.72 -3.83 -12.81
CA ILE A 47 -13.49 -3.38 -11.43
C ILE A 47 -12.01 -3.01 -11.25
N ILE A 48 -11.76 -1.90 -10.56
CA ILE A 48 -10.42 -1.34 -10.38
C ILE A 48 -10.06 -1.32 -8.89
N PHE A 49 -8.88 -1.85 -8.56
CA PHE A 49 -8.28 -1.83 -7.23
C PHE A 49 -6.86 -1.28 -7.27
N THR A 50 -6.62 -0.13 -6.67
CA THR A 50 -5.28 0.45 -6.53
C THR A 50 -4.59 0.06 -5.21
N SER A 51 -5.30 -0.67 -4.34
CA SER A 51 -4.79 -1.18 -3.07
C SER A 51 -5.50 -2.48 -2.68
N SER A 52 -4.77 -3.40 -2.08
CA SER A 52 -5.34 -4.62 -1.51
C SER A 52 -6.36 -4.35 -0.40
N ASN A 53 -6.27 -3.20 0.28
CA ASN A 53 -7.24 -2.80 1.30
C ASN A 53 -8.64 -2.57 0.71
N ALA A 54 -8.74 -2.11 -0.54
CA ALA A 54 -10.03 -1.97 -1.21
C ALA A 54 -10.73 -3.34 -1.39
N ILE A 55 -9.97 -4.38 -1.73
CA ILE A 55 -10.51 -5.74 -1.86
C ILE A 55 -10.92 -6.30 -0.49
N LYS A 56 -10.08 -6.13 0.53
CA LYS A 56 -10.30 -6.66 1.89
C LYS A 56 -11.53 -6.07 2.58
N ASN A 57 -11.91 -4.83 2.22
CA ASN A 57 -13.05 -4.12 2.80
C ASN A 57 -14.28 -4.10 1.89
N LEU A 58 -14.31 -4.89 0.80
CA LEU A 58 -15.44 -5.03 -0.10
C LEU A 58 -16.20 -6.32 0.20
N ASP A 59 -17.54 -6.26 0.25
CA ASP A 59 -18.35 -7.48 0.21
C ASP A 59 -18.29 -8.08 -1.19
N LEU A 60 -17.54 -9.18 -1.29
CA LEU A 60 -17.26 -9.86 -2.54
C LEU A 60 -18.30 -10.91 -2.92
N ASN A 61 -19.32 -11.16 -2.10
CA ASN A 61 -20.30 -12.22 -2.33
C ASN A 61 -21.16 -11.96 -3.57
N ARG A 62 -21.39 -10.68 -3.88
CA ARG A 62 -22.21 -10.23 -5.01
C ARG A 62 -21.42 -9.84 -6.25
N VAL A 63 -20.10 -9.85 -6.17
CA VAL A 63 -19.22 -9.48 -7.28
C VAL A 63 -18.96 -10.69 -8.17
N ASP A 64 -19.27 -10.58 -9.46
CA ASP A 64 -18.91 -11.60 -10.43
C ASP A 64 -17.38 -11.70 -10.54
N LYS A 65 -16.83 -12.87 -10.24
CA LYS A 65 -15.39 -13.12 -10.27
C LYS A 65 -14.79 -13.21 -11.67
N LYS A 66 -15.66 -13.26 -12.70
CA LYS A 66 -15.27 -13.22 -14.12
C LYS A 66 -15.19 -11.80 -14.68
N ILE A 67 -15.58 -10.77 -13.90
CA ILE A 67 -15.41 -9.38 -14.29
C ILE A 67 -13.94 -9.06 -14.56
N GLU A 68 -13.64 -8.19 -15.51
CA GLU A 68 -12.27 -7.69 -15.71
C GLU A 68 -11.80 -6.94 -14.46
N CYS A 69 -10.73 -7.42 -13.83
CA CYS A 69 -10.20 -6.90 -12.58
C CYS A 69 -8.85 -6.21 -12.81
N TYR A 70 -8.84 -4.91 -12.72
CA TYR A 70 -7.66 -4.07 -12.91
C TYR A 70 -6.98 -3.76 -11.59
N CYS A 71 -5.70 -4.10 -11.43
CA CYS A 71 -4.96 -3.95 -10.18
C CYS A 71 -3.65 -3.16 -10.35
N VAL A 72 -3.22 -2.48 -9.28
CA VAL A 72 -1.85 -1.95 -9.18
C VAL A 72 -1.03 -2.82 -8.24
N GLY A 73 0.07 -3.33 -8.77
CA GLY A 73 1.11 -4.02 -8.02
C GLY A 73 0.78 -5.47 -7.64
N SER A 74 1.82 -6.27 -7.51
CA SER A 74 1.76 -7.71 -7.22
C SER A 74 1.01 -8.06 -5.93
N ALA A 75 1.07 -7.21 -4.91
CA ALA A 75 0.37 -7.43 -3.64
C ALA A 75 -1.15 -7.36 -3.80
N THR A 76 -1.67 -6.39 -4.59
CA THR A 76 -3.10 -6.26 -4.87
C THR A 76 -3.58 -7.39 -5.76
N GLU A 77 -2.78 -7.73 -6.79
CA GLU A 77 -3.04 -8.87 -7.69
C GLU A 77 -3.16 -10.18 -6.91
N LYS A 78 -2.20 -10.46 -6.01
CA LYS A 78 -2.23 -11.66 -5.15
C LYS A 78 -3.52 -11.73 -4.33
N VAL A 79 -3.96 -10.62 -3.73
CA VAL A 79 -5.20 -10.58 -2.95
C VAL A 79 -6.41 -10.77 -3.85
N ALA A 80 -6.44 -10.19 -5.06
CA ALA A 80 -7.52 -10.42 -6.02
C ALA A 80 -7.61 -11.91 -6.42
N LYS A 81 -6.49 -12.56 -6.73
CA LYS A 81 -6.42 -14.00 -7.04
C LYS A 81 -6.95 -14.85 -5.88
N LEU A 82 -6.52 -14.57 -4.65
CA LEU A 82 -6.97 -15.30 -3.45
C LEU A 82 -8.47 -15.14 -3.19
N ASN A 83 -9.10 -14.06 -3.65
CA ASN A 83 -10.52 -13.81 -3.56
C ASN A 83 -11.31 -14.29 -4.78
N GLY A 84 -10.67 -15.05 -5.67
CA GLY A 84 -11.32 -15.79 -6.76
C GLY A 84 -11.51 -15.02 -8.05
N PHE A 85 -10.99 -13.80 -8.22
CA PHE A 85 -11.01 -13.10 -9.49
C PHE A 85 -10.22 -13.88 -10.55
N GLN A 86 -10.82 -14.05 -11.74
CA GLN A 86 -10.30 -14.90 -12.81
C GLN A 86 -9.62 -14.08 -13.92
N ASN A 87 -10.13 -12.91 -14.23
CA ASN A 87 -9.64 -12.05 -15.31
C ASN A 87 -8.91 -10.85 -14.73
N ILE A 88 -7.67 -11.05 -14.28
CA ILE A 88 -6.89 -10.00 -13.62
C ILE A 88 -5.87 -9.43 -14.59
N ILE A 89 -5.88 -8.10 -14.70
CA ILE A 89 -4.91 -7.30 -15.44
C ILE A 89 -4.19 -6.41 -14.42
N SER A 90 -2.91 -6.68 -14.21
CA SER A 90 -2.13 -6.00 -13.18
C SER A 90 -1.07 -5.11 -13.79
N ALA A 91 -1.06 -3.83 -13.39
CA ALA A 91 0.01 -2.90 -13.73
C ALA A 91 1.16 -3.03 -12.73
N GLU A 92 2.37 -3.18 -13.24
CA GLU A 92 3.58 -2.99 -12.45
C GLU A 92 3.83 -1.48 -12.24
N GLY A 93 4.29 -1.11 -11.05
CA GLY A 93 4.67 0.27 -10.74
C GLY A 93 3.55 1.08 -10.09
N ASN A 94 2.86 1.93 -10.86
CA ASN A 94 1.96 2.93 -10.28
C ASN A 94 0.60 3.05 -11.01
N VAL A 95 -0.23 3.98 -10.52
CA VAL A 95 -1.58 4.21 -11.05
C VAL A 95 -1.58 4.71 -12.50
N ASN A 96 -0.52 5.41 -12.96
CA ASN A 96 -0.44 5.85 -14.35
C ASN A 96 -0.28 4.66 -15.30
N ASN A 97 0.55 3.68 -14.92
CA ASN A 97 0.66 2.43 -15.68
C ASN A 97 -0.67 1.68 -15.74
N LEU A 98 -1.44 1.68 -14.64
CA LEU A 98 -2.78 1.10 -14.63
C LEU A 98 -3.74 1.86 -15.55
N LYS A 99 -3.70 3.19 -15.55
CA LYS A 99 -4.48 4.00 -16.50
C LYS A 99 -4.22 3.57 -17.94
N GLU A 100 -2.95 3.49 -18.33
CA GLU A 100 -2.56 3.07 -19.68
C GLU A 100 -3.08 1.66 -20.03
N LEU A 101 -2.98 0.70 -19.10
CA LEU A 101 -3.52 -0.64 -19.31
C LEU A 101 -5.05 -0.64 -19.49
N ILE A 102 -5.78 0.17 -18.73
CA ILE A 102 -7.23 0.31 -18.89
C ILE A 102 -7.57 0.91 -20.26
N LEU A 103 -6.85 1.96 -20.69
CA LEU A 103 -7.05 2.57 -22.02
C LEU A 103 -6.81 1.59 -23.18
N GLN A 104 -5.88 0.66 -23.00
CA GLN A 104 -5.54 -0.35 -24.01
C GLN A 104 -6.49 -1.54 -24.04
N ASN A 105 -7.03 -1.96 -22.88
CA ASN A 105 -7.74 -3.23 -22.76
C ASN A 105 -9.26 -3.08 -22.58
N PHE A 106 -9.75 -1.97 -22.01
CA PHE A 106 -11.19 -1.76 -21.78
C PHE A 106 -11.78 -0.80 -22.80
N ASN A 107 -12.77 -1.25 -23.56
CA ASN A 107 -13.51 -0.37 -24.46
C ASN A 107 -14.62 0.35 -23.67
N PRO A 108 -14.66 1.71 -23.63
CA PRO A 108 -15.67 2.46 -22.88
C PRO A 108 -17.11 2.21 -23.36
N LYS A 109 -17.31 1.69 -24.58
CA LYS A 109 -18.62 1.29 -25.08
C LYS A 109 -19.14 -0.02 -24.50
N ASN A 110 -18.28 -0.83 -23.87
CA ASN A 110 -18.67 -2.11 -23.28
C ASN A 110 -19.46 -1.96 -21.99
N GLY A 111 -19.37 -0.82 -21.30
CA GLY A 111 -20.10 -0.52 -20.07
C GLY A 111 -19.31 0.32 -19.09
N SER A 112 -19.73 0.29 -17.84
CA SER A 112 -19.14 1.10 -16.77
C SER A 112 -18.05 0.36 -15.99
N LEU A 113 -17.11 1.11 -15.42
CA LEU A 113 -16.09 0.66 -14.49
C LEU A 113 -16.48 1.00 -13.04
N LEU A 114 -16.18 0.08 -12.11
CA LEU A 114 -16.26 0.33 -10.68
C LEU A 114 -14.86 0.52 -10.11
N TYR A 115 -14.53 1.72 -9.63
CA TYR A 115 -13.27 1.99 -8.94
C TYR A 115 -13.49 1.92 -7.43
N VAL A 116 -13.02 0.85 -6.79
CA VAL A 116 -13.08 0.69 -5.33
C VAL A 116 -11.79 1.21 -4.72
N SER A 117 -11.88 2.17 -3.81
CA SER A 117 -10.73 2.86 -3.27
C SER A 117 -10.90 3.30 -1.82
N GLY A 118 -9.80 3.71 -1.20
CA GLY A 118 -9.85 4.48 0.03
C GLY A 118 -10.40 5.88 -0.17
N GLU A 119 -10.77 6.52 0.93
CA GLU A 119 -11.20 7.92 0.96
C GLU A 119 -10.12 8.84 0.39
N ILE A 120 -8.89 8.66 0.87
CA ILE A 120 -7.71 9.41 0.42
C ILE A 120 -7.00 8.57 -0.66
N VAL A 121 -6.78 9.17 -1.80
CA VAL A 121 -6.06 8.58 -2.94
C VAL A 121 -4.89 9.48 -3.36
N SER A 122 -3.81 8.87 -3.81
CA SER A 122 -2.60 9.60 -4.26
C SER A 122 -2.70 10.14 -5.68
N SER A 123 -3.70 9.71 -6.45
CA SER A 123 -3.94 10.13 -7.84
C SER A 123 -5.41 10.32 -8.13
N ARG A 124 -5.72 11.00 -9.23
CA ARG A 124 -7.09 11.31 -9.65
C ARG A 124 -7.56 10.38 -10.78
N LEU A 125 -7.22 9.07 -10.68
CA LEU A 125 -7.52 8.07 -11.71
C LEU A 125 -8.99 8.09 -12.17
N ASP A 126 -9.92 8.28 -11.23
CA ASP A 126 -11.36 8.42 -11.52
C ASP A 126 -11.65 9.57 -12.48
N LYS A 127 -11.11 10.75 -12.20
CA LYS A 127 -11.31 11.93 -13.03
C LYS A 127 -10.60 11.80 -14.37
N ASP A 128 -9.40 11.23 -14.36
CA ASP A 128 -8.61 11.02 -15.58
C ASP A 128 -9.33 10.07 -16.55
N LEU A 129 -9.88 8.94 -16.06
CA LEU A 129 -10.65 8.02 -16.90
C LEU A 129 -11.97 8.63 -17.39
N ILE A 130 -12.67 9.40 -16.54
CA ILE A 130 -13.89 10.11 -16.97
C ILE A 130 -13.57 11.12 -18.08
N SER A 131 -12.46 11.86 -18.00
CA SER A 131 -12.04 12.79 -19.04
C SER A 131 -11.68 12.12 -20.38
N GLU A 132 -11.29 10.85 -20.33
CA GLU A 132 -11.03 9.99 -21.49
C GLU A 132 -12.33 9.32 -22.04
N GLY A 133 -13.51 9.69 -21.50
CA GLY A 133 -14.80 9.20 -21.97
C GLY A 133 -15.29 7.90 -21.35
N TYR A 134 -14.67 7.43 -20.27
CA TYR A 134 -15.12 6.24 -19.55
C TYR A 134 -16.28 6.55 -18.61
N SER A 135 -17.27 5.67 -18.57
CA SER A 135 -18.29 5.66 -17.51
C SER A 135 -17.70 4.96 -16.30
N LEU A 136 -17.56 5.69 -15.17
CA LEU A 136 -16.93 5.17 -13.97
C LEU A 136 -17.69 5.62 -12.72
N LYS A 137 -17.91 4.68 -11.80
CA LYS A 137 -18.38 4.97 -10.44
C LYS A 137 -17.24 4.68 -9.46
N ARG A 138 -16.91 5.64 -8.59
CA ARG A 138 -16.00 5.43 -7.47
C ARG A 138 -16.78 5.01 -6.24
N LEU A 139 -16.33 3.91 -5.60
CA LEU A 139 -16.83 3.41 -4.33
C LEU A 139 -15.73 3.55 -3.28
N ILE A 140 -16.01 4.29 -2.21
CA ILE A 140 -15.10 4.46 -1.08
C ILE A 140 -15.52 3.47 0.00
N ASN A 141 -14.64 2.54 0.37
CA ASN A 141 -14.95 1.48 1.33
C ASN A 141 -13.97 1.37 2.51
N TYR A 142 -12.94 2.21 2.55
CA TYR A 142 -12.05 2.31 3.71
C TYR A 142 -11.44 3.71 3.83
N THR A 143 -10.98 4.03 5.03
CA THR A 143 -10.11 5.18 5.29
C THR A 143 -8.81 4.73 5.91
N VAL A 144 -7.82 5.63 5.89
CA VAL A 144 -6.50 5.41 6.48
C VAL A 144 -6.22 6.56 7.44
N SER A 145 -5.96 6.23 8.68
CA SER A 145 -5.55 7.19 9.70
C SER A 145 -4.15 6.88 10.21
N SER A 146 -3.41 7.92 10.59
CA SER A 146 -2.12 7.77 11.24
C SER A 146 -2.30 7.24 12.65
N THR A 147 -1.45 6.29 13.04
CA THR A 147 -1.36 5.85 14.43
C THR A 147 -0.87 7.02 15.29
N GLN A 148 -1.66 7.42 16.26
CA GLN A 148 -1.35 8.55 17.12
C GLN A 148 -0.46 8.16 18.31
N GLU A 149 -0.49 6.88 18.66
CA GLU A 149 0.22 6.35 19.83
C GLU A 149 0.74 4.94 19.55
N ILE A 150 1.90 4.66 20.07
CA ILE A 150 2.46 3.30 20.11
C ILE A 150 2.39 2.79 21.54
N LYS A 151 2.18 1.48 21.67
CA LYS A 151 2.12 0.83 22.98
C LYS A 151 3.41 1.08 23.76
N GLU A 152 3.29 1.27 25.07
CA GLU A 152 4.44 1.58 25.95
C GLU A 152 5.56 0.56 25.84
N GLU A 153 5.22 -0.72 25.81
CA GLU A 153 6.20 -1.81 25.66
C GLU A 153 7.02 -1.66 24.37
N PHE A 154 6.35 -1.26 23.26
CA PHE A 154 7.01 -1.06 21.99
C PHE A 154 7.87 0.20 21.99
N ARG A 155 7.41 1.26 22.64
CA ARG A 155 8.18 2.49 22.85
C ARG A 155 9.45 2.23 23.66
N ALA A 156 9.35 1.43 24.73
CA ALA A 156 10.51 1.02 25.50
C ALA A 156 11.52 0.23 24.66
N GLN A 157 11.03 -0.68 23.80
CA GLN A 157 11.89 -1.42 22.87
C GLN A 157 12.59 -0.51 21.86
N LEU A 158 11.90 0.48 21.27
CA LEU A 158 12.49 1.44 20.33
C LEU A 158 13.59 2.29 20.96
N LYS A 159 13.48 2.58 22.27
CA LYS A 159 14.52 3.29 23.02
C LYS A 159 15.70 2.38 23.42
N ALA A 160 15.40 1.13 23.74
CA ALA A 160 16.41 0.17 24.22
C ALA A 160 17.20 -0.50 23.08
N SER A 161 16.61 -0.65 21.91
CA SER A 161 17.21 -1.32 20.77
C SER A 161 16.85 -0.58 19.49
N ILE A 162 17.78 0.25 19.04
CA ILE A 162 17.66 0.99 17.78
C ILE A 162 17.74 -0.01 16.62
N PRO A 163 16.84 0.06 15.63
CA PRO A 163 16.89 -0.86 14.51
C PRO A 163 18.07 -0.54 13.58
N ASP A 164 18.76 -1.57 13.09
CA ASP A 164 19.78 -1.39 12.04
C ASP A 164 19.17 -0.92 10.71
N ILE A 165 17.95 -1.34 10.45
CA ILE A 165 17.23 -1.09 9.19
C ILE A 165 15.75 -0.86 9.46
N ILE A 166 15.17 0.12 8.78
CA ILE A 166 13.72 0.32 8.70
C ILE A 166 13.24 0.33 7.26
N TYR A 167 12.14 -0.36 6.98
CA TYR A 167 11.46 -0.34 5.70
C TYR A 167 10.20 0.52 5.75
N VAL A 168 10.03 1.41 4.79
CA VAL A 168 8.88 2.30 4.65
C VAL A 168 8.31 2.20 3.24
N TYR A 169 7.07 1.74 3.13
CA TYR A 169 6.46 1.35 1.86
C TYR A 169 5.53 2.41 1.25
N SER A 170 5.19 3.47 1.97
CA SER A 170 4.26 4.49 1.45
C SER A 170 4.49 5.88 2.05
N GLU A 171 3.99 6.92 1.35
CA GLU A 171 3.99 8.29 1.87
C GLU A 171 3.23 8.40 3.20
N ASN A 172 2.11 7.71 3.34
CA ASN A 172 1.31 7.76 4.56
C ASN A 172 2.05 7.14 5.74
N SER A 173 2.72 6.00 5.51
CA SER A 173 3.58 5.37 6.52
C SER A 173 4.76 6.27 6.89
N ALA A 174 5.38 6.94 5.91
CA ALA A 174 6.47 7.88 6.15
C ALA A 174 6.03 9.07 7.02
N LYS A 175 4.89 9.71 6.69
CA LYS A 175 4.32 10.82 7.47
C LYS A 175 3.99 10.40 8.90
N SER A 176 3.35 9.24 9.05
CA SER A 176 2.97 8.73 10.36
C SER A 176 4.18 8.37 11.21
N LEU A 177 5.19 7.72 10.61
CA LEU A 177 6.45 7.42 11.28
C LEU A 177 7.16 8.69 11.76
N LEU A 178 7.30 9.70 10.88
CA LEU A 178 7.92 10.96 11.23
C LEU A 178 7.22 11.63 12.42
N ASN A 179 5.88 11.66 12.41
CA ASN A 179 5.10 12.23 13.49
C ASN A 179 5.30 11.47 14.82
N LEU A 180 5.36 10.14 14.78
CA LEU A 180 5.63 9.33 15.95
C LEU A 180 7.04 9.54 16.49
N LEU A 181 8.06 9.62 15.62
CA LEU A 181 9.43 9.87 16.03
C LEU A 181 9.59 11.27 16.66
N LYS A 182 8.94 12.30 16.10
CA LYS A 182 8.86 13.64 16.69
C LYS A 182 8.15 13.61 18.05
N LYS A 183 6.98 12.96 18.14
CA LYS A 183 6.17 12.88 19.37
C LYS A 183 6.94 12.25 20.53
N TYR A 184 7.75 11.24 20.25
CA TYR A 184 8.46 10.48 21.30
C TYR A 184 9.93 10.87 21.46
N ASP A 185 10.36 11.94 20.80
CA ASP A 185 11.75 12.46 20.86
C ASP A 185 12.78 11.39 20.49
N LEU A 186 12.54 10.73 19.35
CA LEU A 186 13.37 9.63 18.85
C LEU A 186 14.18 9.99 17.60
N LEU A 187 14.11 11.23 17.11
CA LEU A 187 14.74 11.64 15.85
C LEU A 187 16.26 11.41 15.87
N ASP A 188 16.93 11.86 16.94
CA ASP A 188 18.37 11.75 17.06
C ASP A 188 18.83 10.32 17.35
N SER A 189 17.95 9.50 17.94
CA SER A 189 18.27 8.13 18.28
C SER A 189 18.47 7.22 17.05
N TRP A 190 17.93 7.62 15.88
CA TRP A 190 17.90 6.76 14.69
C TRP A 190 18.94 7.14 13.62
N MET A 191 19.94 7.96 13.97
CA MET A 191 20.99 8.37 13.05
C MET A 191 21.89 7.22 12.54
N ASP A 192 21.96 6.13 13.27
CA ASP A 192 22.71 4.94 12.87
C ASP A 192 21.86 3.90 12.13
N THR A 193 20.57 4.19 11.90
CA THR A 193 19.62 3.32 11.19
C THR A 193 19.71 3.55 9.69
N ASN A 194 19.68 2.48 8.91
CA ASN A 194 19.53 2.53 7.46
C ASN A 194 18.05 2.62 7.10
N LEU A 195 17.68 3.60 6.29
CA LEU A 195 16.31 3.79 5.79
C LEU A 195 16.15 3.14 4.41
N MET A 196 15.19 2.25 4.28
CA MET A 196 14.76 1.65 3.03
C MET A 196 13.38 2.17 2.65
N CYS A 197 13.27 2.95 1.58
CA CYS A 197 12.02 3.55 1.12
C CYS A 197 11.56 3.01 -0.22
N MET A 198 10.27 2.66 -0.31
CA MET A 198 9.64 2.38 -1.60
C MET A 198 9.28 3.68 -2.29
N GLY A 199 10.21 4.15 -3.16
CA GLY A 199 10.07 5.35 -3.96
C GLY A 199 10.51 6.66 -3.27
N GLU A 200 10.74 7.67 -4.11
CA GLU A 200 11.29 8.97 -3.70
C GLU A 200 10.38 9.79 -2.78
N LYS A 201 9.06 9.70 -2.97
CA LYS A 201 8.10 10.49 -2.19
C LYS A 201 8.13 10.13 -0.69
N ALA A 202 8.23 8.84 -0.36
CA ALA A 202 8.36 8.41 1.03
C ALA A 202 9.70 8.86 1.62
N SER A 203 10.78 8.75 0.85
CA SER A 203 12.11 9.20 1.25
C SER A 203 12.15 10.71 1.51
N ALA A 204 11.57 11.53 0.62
CA ALA A 204 11.54 12.98 0.76
C ALA A 204 10.90 13.44 2.08
N ILE A 205 9.85 12.76 2.55
CA ILE A 205 9.20 13.07 3.83
C ILE A 205 10.13 12.79 5.01
N LEU A 206 10.94 11.73 4.93
CA LEU A 206 11.84 11.30 6.01
C LEU A 206 13.23 11.95 5.97
N ASN A 207 13.51 12.80 4.98
CA ASN A 207 14.78 13.52 4.87
C ASN A 207 14.99 14.54 6.02
N GLU A 208 13.97 14.86 6.80
CA GLU A 208 14.11 15.65 8.03
C GLU A 208 14.96 14.92 9.09
N ILE A 209 15.08 13.59 8.99
CA ILE A 209 15.84 12.76 9.91
C ILE A 209 17.20 12.48 9.31
N LYS A 210 18.23 12.56 10.12
CA LYS A 210 19.58 12.18 9.72
C LYS A 210 19.72 10.66 9.81
N TRP A 211 19.59 9.98 8.68
CA TRP A 211 19.77 8.53 8.57
C TRP A 211 21.23 8.17 8.31
N LYS A 212 21.66 6.97 8.69
CA LYS A 212 22.99 6.43 8.33
C LYS A 212 23.15 6.37 6.82
N LYS A 213 22.19 5.74 6.13
CA LYS A 213 22.07 5.72 4.67
C LYS A 213 20.59 5.64 4.29
N ILE A 214 20.26 6.11 3.09
CA ILE A 214 18.93 6.00 2.50
C ILE A 214 19.05 5.20 1.22
N PHE A 215 18.21 4.16 1.10
CA PHE A 215 18.11 3.31 -0.08
C PHE A 215 16.69 3.36 -0.62
N LEU A 216 16.57 3.51 -1.94
CA LEU A 216 15.29 3.41 -2.62
C LEU A 216 15.15 2.01 -3.22
N PHE A 217 13.92 1.48 -3.22
CA PHE A 217 13.61 0.20 -3.80
C PHE A 217 12.23 0.21 -4.47
N ASN A 218 12.03 -0.70 -5.41
CA ASN A 218 10.75 -1.00 -6.01
C ASN A 218 10.10 -2.21 -5.33
N SER A 219 8.80 -2.36 -5.48
CA SER A 219 8.08 -3.49 -4.92
C SER A 219 8.68 -4.83 -5.39
N GLY A 220 9.07 -5.68 -4.45
CA GLY A 220 9.69 -6.98 -4.72
C GLY A 220 11.22 -6.99 -4.68
N GLU A 221 11.86 -5.84 -4.51
CA GLU A 221 13.34 -5.73 -4.44
C GLU A 221 13.89 -5.72 -2.99
N GLU A 222 13.00 -5.81 -1.99
CA GLU A 222 13.34 -5.61 -0.57
C GLU A 222 14.48 -6.53 -0.08
N GLU A 223 14.49 -7.78 -0.52
CA GLU A 223 15.49 -8.75 -0.07
C GLU A 223 16.87 -8.50 -0.69
N PHE A 224 16.90 -7.99 -1.93
CA PHE A 224 18.18 -7.70 -2.60
C PHE A 224 18.95 -6.55 -1.93
N LEU A 225 18.26 -5.66 -1.23
CA LEU A 225 18.90 -4.54 -0.54
C LEU A 225 19.68 -4.99 0.70
N LEU A 226 19.33 -6.11 1.32
CA LEU A 226 20.05 -6.64 2.49
C LEU A 226 21.49 -7.00 2.15
N TYR A 227 21.79 -7.27 0.89
CA TYR A 227 23.16 -7.58 0.43
C TYR A 227 24.00 -6.30 0.12
N LYS A 228 23.38 -5.10 0.20
CA LYS A 228 24.05 -3.82 -0.10
C LYS A 228 24.45 -3.02 1.15
N ILE A 229 24.18 -3.55 2.35
CA ILE A 229 24.39 -2.89 3.65
C ILE A 229 25.70 -3.30 4.28
#